data_7593da241b0de039f14960d903b14da8
#
_entry.id   7593da241b0de039f14960d903b14da8
#
_cell.length_a   1.000
_cell.length_b   1.000
_cell.length_c   1.000
_cell.angle_alpha   90.00
_cell.angle_beta   90.00
_cell.angle_gamma   90.00
#
_symmetry.space_group_name_H-M   'P 1'
#
loop_
_entity.id
_entity.type
_entity.pdbx_description
1 polymer ?
#
loop_
_entity_poly.entity_id
_entity_poly.type
_entity_poly.pdbx_seq_one_letter_code
_entity_poly.pdbx_strand_id
1 'polypeptide(L)'
;MLFPVIVKKLKTMEVSILIIRQERPEDYDTVYHVVKEAFENAEYTDGNEQNLVAALRKSKSFIPELSLVAVEDEKIVGHILFTKAVVQGVEVLALAPLSVLPDYQNRGIGLSLMKEGHSIAHKLGYEYSVVLGHSKYYSKAGYIPASECGIKAPFEVDDESFMALNLNGSQNKLNGVIEYDKAFGI
;
A
#
# COMPACT_ATOMS: atom_id res chain seq x y z
N MET A 1 -64.73 7.10 6.12
CA MET A 1 -63.57 7.18 7.04
C MET A 1 -62.39 6.65 6.28
N LEU A 2 -61.56 7.55 5.71
CA LEU A 2 -60.38 7.17 4.92
C LEU A 2 -59.15 7.07 5.87
N PHE A 3 -58.50 5.91 5.91
CA PHE A 3 -57.27 5.72 6.66
C PHE A 3 -56.05 6.26 5.86
N PRO A 4 -55.13 6.99 6.49
CA PRO A 4 -53.95 7.47 5.78
C PRO A 4 -52.98 6.32 5.48
N VAL A 5 -52.60 6.20 4.21
CA VAL A 5 -51.55 5.27 3.77
C VAL A 5 -50.20 5.86 4.18
N ILE A 6 -49.55 5.24 5.15
CA ILE A 6 -48.16 5.58 5.53
C ILE A 6 -47.23 4.95 4.51
N VAL A 7 -46.73 5.76 3.56
CA VAL A 7 -45.66 5.38 2.67
C VAL A 7 -44.34 5.49 3.45
N LYS A 8 -43.81 4.39 3.99
CA LYS A 8 -42.44 4.33 4.45
C LYS A 8 -41.53 4.50 3.24
N LYS A 9 -40.87 5.66 3.12
CA LYS A 9 -39.77 5.89 2.18
C LYS A 9 -38.63 5.00 2.60
N LEU A 10 -38.45 3.88 1.94
CA LEU A 10 -37.23 3.07 2.04
C LEU A 10 -36.10 3.95 1.51
N LYS A 11 -35.19 4.35 2.39
CA LYS A 11 -33.94 4.97 2.02
C LYS A 11 -33.18 3.91 1.23
N THR A 12 -33.08 4.06 -0.08
CA THR A 12 -32.20 3.24 -0.92
C THR A 12 -30.80 3.39 -0.32
N MET A 13 -30.25 2.29 0.22
CA MET A 13 -28.83 2.22 0.52
C MET A 13 -28.13 2.30 -0.84
N GLU A 14 -27.56 3.45 -1.16
CA GLU A 14 -26.59 3.55 -2.24
C GLU A 14 -25.40 2.68 -1.82
N VAL A 15 -25.21 1.59 -2.54
CA VAL A 15 -24.06 0.72 -2.36
C VAL A 15 -22.92 1.42 -3.09
N SER A 16 -22.05 2.07 -2.35
CA SER A 16 -20.82 2.60 -2.95
C SER A 16 -19.94 1.43 -3.41
N ILE A 17 -19.45 1.52 -4.63
CA ILE A 17 -18.62 0.48 -5.24
C ILE A 17 -17.16 0.92 -5.12
N LEU A 18 -16.37 0.13 -4.38
CA LEU A 18 -14.92 0.29 -4.33
C LEU A 18 -14.28 -0.49 -5.49
N ILE A 19 -13.54 0.21 -6.34
CA ILE A 19 -12.77 -0.37 -7.43
C ILE A 19 -11.29 -0.16 -7.15
N ILE A 20 -10.49 -1.22 -7.25
CA ILE A 20 -9.03 -1.14 -7.23
C ILE A 20 -8.54 -1.39 -8.64
N ARG A 21 -7.72 -0.48 -9.15
CA ARG A 21 -7.13 -0.59 -10.47
C ARG A 21 -5.71 -0.03 -10.50
N GLN A 22 -4.98 -0.37 -11.56
CA GLN A 22 -3.69 0.25 -11.83
C GLN A 22 -3.84 1.77 -11.97
N GLU A 23 -2.90 2.48 -11.41
CA GLU A 23 -2.73 3.92 -11.58
C GLU A 23 -2.40 4.27 -13.03
N ARG A 24 -2.92 5.38 -13.51
CA ARG A 24 -2.69 5.90 -14.85
C ARG A 24 -1.98 7.26 -14.79
N PRO A 25 -1.31 7.70 -15.85
CA PRO A 25 -0.67 9.02 -15.86
C PRO A 25 -1.62 10.17 -15.52
N GLU A 26 -2.88 10.10 -15.94
CA GLU A 26 -3.91 11.10 -15.62
C GLU A 26 -4.30 11.15 -14.14
N ASP A 27 -3.98 10.11 -13.35
CA ASP A 27 -4.25 10.06 -11.91
C ASP A 27 -3.15 10.74 -11.07
N TYR A 28 -1.97 11.00 -11.64
CA TYR A 28 -0.76 11.38 -10.88
C TYR A 28 -0.94 12.61 -10.00
N ASP A 29 -1.60 13.64 -10.51
CA ASP A 29 -1.84 14.86 -9.74
C ASP A 29 -2.84 14.60 -8.61
N THR A 30 -3.89 13.82 -8.87
CA THR A 30 -4.86 13.44 -7.84
C THR A 30 -4.20 12.58 -6.76
N VAL A 31 -3.39 11.59 -7.15
CA VAL A 31 -2.66 10.72 -6.21
C VAL A 31 -1.67 11.54 -5.37
N TYR A 32 -1.00 12.54 -5.96
CA TYR A 32 -0.12 13.43 -5.19
C TYR A 32 -0.87 14.08 -4.01
N HIS A 33 -2.08 14.58 -4.25
CA HIS A 33 -2.92 15.18 -3.21
C HIS A 33 -3.45 14.15 -2.21
N VAL A 34 -3.87 12.96 -2.68
CA VAL A 34 -4.34 11.87 -1.81
C VAL A 34 -3.23 11.43 -0.85
N VAL A 35 -2.00 11.24 -1.36
CA VAL A 35 -0.86 10.87 -0.52
C VAL A 35 -0.55 11.98 0.49
N LYS A 36 -0.44 13.22 0.03
CA LYS A 36 -0.17 14.37 0.90
C LYS A 36 -1.19 14.49 2.04
N GLU A 37 -2.49 14.44 1.72
CA GLU A 37 -3.57 14.57 2.70
C GLU A 37 -3.58 13.38 3.68
N ALA A 38 -3.34 12.15 3.18
CA ALA A 38 -3.31 10.96 4.01
C ALA A 38 -2.20 10.99 5.08
N PHE A 39 -1.08 11.67 4.79
CA PHE A 39 0.06 11.76 5.69
C PHE A 39 0.14 13.08 6.48
N GLU A 40 -0.73 14.06 6.20
CA GLU A 40 -0.67 15.40 6.82
C GLU A 40 -0.65 15.37 8.36
N ASN A 41 -1.34 14.40 8.97
CA ASN A 41 -1.43 14.23 10.42
C ASN A 41 -0.93 12.85 10.87
N ALA A 42 -0.12 12.16 10.07
CA ALA A 42 0.40 10.84 10.44
C ALA A 42 1.51 10.99 11.49
N GLU A 43 1.58 10.02 12.42
CA GLU A 43 2.54 10.05 13.53
C GLU A 43 3.99 9.90 13.06
N TYR A 44 4.21 9.12 12.00
CA TYR A 44 5.54 8.85 11.43
C TYR A 44 5.57 9.31 9.98
N THR A 45 5.80 10.59 9.76
CA THR A 45 5.89 11.22 8.44
C THR A 45 7.00 12.26 8.45
N ASP A 46 7.67 12.42 7.31
CA ASP A 46 8.54 13.56 7.03
C ASP A 46 7.86 14.61 6.14
N GLY A 47 6.59 14.37 5.77
CA GLY A 47 5.79 15.25 4.91
C GLY A 47 6.17 15.19 3.42
N ASN A 48 6.99 14.21 3.01
CA ASN A 48 7.52 14.10 1.66
C ASN A 48 7.04 12.85 0.89
N GLU A 49 6.12 12.07 1.44
CA GLU A 49 5.65 10.83 0.84
C GLU A 49 5.11 11.01 -0.58
N GLN A 50 4.41 12.12 -0.85
CA GLN A 50 3.93 12.46 -2.20
C GLN A 50 5.08 12.75 -3.17
N ASN A 51 6.17 13.34 -2.69
CA ASN A 51 7.37 13.60 -3.48
C ASN A 51 8.15 12.30 -3.73
N LEU A 52 8.21 11.41 -2.74
CA LEU A 52 8.78 10.07 -2.89
C LEU A 52 8.07 9.30 -4.00
N VAL A 53 6.73 9.26 -4.02
CA VAL A 53 5.95 8.62 -5.10
C VAL A 53 6.33 9.21 -6.46
N ALA A 54 6.40 10.53 -6.57
CA ALA A 54 6.75 11.20 -7.82
C ALA A 54 8.19 10.88 -8.28
N ALA A 55 9.13 10.70 -7.34
CA ALA A 55 10.50 10.30 -7.64
C ALA A 55 10.59 8.83 -8.05
N LEU A 56 9.91 7.94 -7.32
CA LEU A 56 9.88 6.50 -7.60
C LEU A 56 9.29 6.18 -8.97
N ARG A 57 8.23 6.89 -9.41
CA ARG A 57 7.68 6.73 -10.78
C ARG A 57 8.68 6.98 -11.88
N LYS A 58 9.75 7.76 -11.62
CA LYS A 58 10.82 8.08 -12.57
C LYS A 58 12.03 7.16 -12.42
N SER A 59 12.05 6.30 -11.42
CA SER A 59 13.16 5.41 -11.13
C SER A 59 13.10 4.12 -11.94
N LYS A 60 14.21 3.39 -11.96
CA LYS A 60 14.29 2.05 -12.55
C LYS A 60 13.58 0.97 -11.73
N SER A 61 13.25 1.29 -10.49
CA SER A 61 12.57 0.39 -9.56
C SER A 61 11.05 0.47 -9.67
N PHE A 62 10.52 1.37 -10.50
CA PHE A 62 9.09 1.51 -10.71
C PHE A 62 8.50 0.31 -11.45
N ILE A 63 7.39 -0.20 -10.96
CA ILE A 63 6.61 -1.28 -11.54
C ILE A 63 5.18 -0.75 -11.74
N PRO A 64 4.81 -0.35 -12.97
CA PRO A 64 3.52 0.27 -13.24
C PRO A 64 2.33 -0.56 -12.75
N GLU A 65 2.40 -1.89 -12.88
CA GLU A 65 1.37 -2.85 -12.47
C GLU A 65 1.16 -2.86 -10.95
N LEU A 66 2.14 -2.38 -10.18
CA LEU A 66 2.14 -2.35 -8.71
C LEU A 66 1.99 -0.94 -8.13
N SER A 67 1.58 0.02 -8.95
CA SER A 67 1.04 1.31 -8.54
C SER A 67 -0.48 1.27 -8.69
N LEU A 68 -1.21 1.21 -7.57
CA LEU A 68 -2.66 0.98 -7.59
C LEU A 68 -3.40 2.12 -6.91
N VAL A 69 -4.58 2.43 -7.43
CA VAL A 69 -5.53 3.37 -6.82
C VAL A 69 -6.80 2.66 -6.39
N ALA A 70 -7.35 3.10 -5.28
CA ALA A 70 -8.69 2.77 -4.81
C ALA A 70 -9.64 3.90 -5.22
N VAL A 71 -10.68 3.56 -5.97
CA VAL A 71 -11.68 4.49 -6.49
C VAL A 71 -13.04 4.14 -5.89
N GLU A 72 -13.68 5.10 -5.24
CA GLU A 72 -15.04 4.99 -4.72
C GLU A 72 -15.85 6.17 -5.26
N ASP A 73 -16.99 5.88 -5.90
CA ASP A 73 -17.88 6.87 -6.51
C ASP A 73 -17.11 7.88 -7.40
N GLU A 74 -16.31 7.33 -8.33
CA GLU A 74 -15.44 8.07 -9.27
C GLU A 74 -14.30 8.88 -8.64
N LYS A 75 -14.18 8.89 -7.31
CA LYS A 75 -13.11 9.59 -6.57
C LYS A 75 -11.98 8.63 -6.20
N ILE A 76 -10.74 9.01 -6.45
CA ILE A 76 -9.57 8.31 -5.91
C ILE A 76 -9.49 8.63 -4.41
N VAL A 77 -9.58 7.58 -3.59
CA VAL A 77 -9.63 7.68 -2.13
C VAL A 77 -8.45 6.99 -1.44
N GLY A 78 -7.63 6.28 -2.19
CA GLY A 78 -6.43 5.63 -1.67
C GLY A 78 -5.45 5.28 -2.78
N HIS A 79 -4.21 5.04 -2.38
CA HIS A 79 -3.11 4.66 -3.27
C HIS A 79 -2.14 3.73 -2.56
N ILE A 80 -1.56 2.79 -3.28
CA ILE A 80 -0.45 1.95 -2.83
C ILE A 80 0.60 1.84 -3.93
N LEU A 81 1.87 1.86 -3.54
CA LEU A 81 3.00 1.67 -4.44
C LEU A 81 3.92 0.58 -3.91
N PHE A 82 4.27 -0.36 -4.78
CA PHE A 82 5.38 -1.27 -4.55
C PHE A 82 6.45 -1.01 -5.61
N THR A 83 7.69 -0.99 -5.17
CA THR A 83 8.85 -0.80 -6.04
C THR A 83 9.88 -1.91 -5.83
N LYS A 84 10.79 -2.09 -6.79
CA LYS A 84 11.88 -3.05 -6.65
C LYS A 84 12.85 -2.61 -5.57
N ALA A 85 13.27 -3.57 -4.77
CA ALA A 85 14.41 -3.51 -3.89
C ALA A 85 15.21 -4.83 -4.03
N VAL A 86 16.36 -4.92 -3.42
CA VAL A 86 17.24 -6.09 -3.56
C VAL A 86 17.71 -6.56 -2.19
N VAL A 87 17.73 -7.88 -1.99
CA VAL A 87 18.38 -8.52 -0.83
C VAL A 87 19.33 -9.59 -1.36
N GLN A 88 20.65 -9.39 -1.23
CA GLN A 88 21.67 -10.31 -1.74
C GLN A 88 21.48 -10.73 -3.22
N GLY A 89 21.15 -9.77 -4.07
CA GLY A 89 20.94 -10.02 -5.50
C GLY A 89 19.56 -10.60 -5.86
N VAL A 90 18.70 -10.87 -4.89
CA VAL A 90 17.31 -11.29 -5.12
C VAL A 90 16.41 -10.06 -5.15
N GLU A 91 15.64 -9.89 -6.23
CA GLU A 91 14.63 -8.83 -6.30
C GLU A 91 13.48 -9.13 -5.33
N VAL A 92 13.18 -8.15 -4.48
CA VAL A 92 12.04 -8.13 -3.56
C VAL A 92 11.24 -6.83 -3.78
N LEU A 93 10.10 -6.70 -3.14
CA LEU A 93 9.29 -5.49 -3.20
C LEU A 93 9.43 -4.66 -1.93
N ALA A 94 9.59 -3.36 -2.09
CA ALA A 94 9.39 -2.36 -1.05
C ALA A 94 8.01 -1.73 -1.20
N LEU A 95 7.16 -1.86 -0.18
CA LEU A 95 5.87 -1.18 -0.09
C LEU A 95 6.08 0.20 0.51
N ALA A 96 5.92 1.25 -0.29
CA ALA A 96 5.95 2.64 0.18
C ALA A 96 5.47 3.64 -0.89
N PRO A 97 4.48 4.47 -0.58
CA PRO A 97 3.62 4.41 0.59
C PRO A 97 2.32 3.62 0.38
N LEU A 98 1.58 3.40 1.46
CA LEU A 98 0.16 3.06 1.46
C LEU A 98 -0.62 4.23 2.05
N SER A 99 -1.52 4.81 1.30
CA SER A 99 -2.31 5.98 1.69
C SER A 99 -3.80 5.79 1.47
N VAL A 100 -4.59 6.28 2.42
CA VAL A 100 -6.06 6.35 2.33
C VAL A 100 -6.48 7.69 2.91
N LEU A 101 -7.31 8.43 2.19
CA LEU A 101 -7.86 9.70 2.66
C LEU A 101 -8.48 9.54 4.05
N PRO A 102 -8.31 10.51 4.98
CA PRO A 102 -8.80 10.42 6.36
C PRO A 102 -10.27 10.00 6.47
N ASP A 103 -11.16 10.59 5.68
CA ASP A 103 -12.60 10.30 5.69
C ASP A 103 -12.95 8.89 5.21
N TYR A 104 -12.01 8.20 4.59
CA TYR A 104 -12.16 6.85 4.03
C TYR A 104 -11.37 5.78 4.80
N GLN A 105 -10.65 6.17 5.85
CA GLN A 105 -9.92 5.24 6.71
C GLN A 105 -10.86 4.33 7.52
N ASN A 106 -10.30 3.26 8.08
CA ASN A 106 -11.02 2.27 8.90
C ASN A 106 -12.19 1.55 8.19
N ARG A 107 -12.24 1.62 6.84
CA ARG A 107 -13.24 0.97 5.99
C ARG A 107 -12.68 -0.22 5.20
N GLY A 108 -11.45 -0.65 5.52
CA GLY A 108 -10.80 -1.80 4.88
C GLY A 108 -10.12 -1.50 3.54
N ILE A 109 -10.13 -0.25 3.06
CA ILE A 109 -9.58 0.16 1.75
C ILE A 109 -8.08 -0.17 1.65
N GLY A 110 -7.29 0.16 2.67
CA GLY A 110 -5.86 -0.13 2.67
C GLY A 110 -5.55 -1.63 2.62
N LEU A 111 -6.33 -2.45 3.34
CA LEU A 111 -6.21 -3.92 3.26
C LEU A 111 -6.57 -4.45 1.88
N SER A 112 -7.58 -3.88 1.24
CA SER A 112 -8.00 -4.24 -0.12
C SER A 112 -6.92 -3.88 -1.15
N LEU A 113 -6.29 -2.70 -1.03
CA LEU A 113 -5.15 -2.28 -1.86
C LEU A 113 -3.96 -3.24 -1.69
N MET A 114 -3.61 -3.60 -0.45
CA MET A 114 -2.53 -4.57 -0.18
C MET A 114 -2.86 -5.94 -0.80
N LYS A 115 -4.07 -6.44 -0.60
CA LYS A 115 -4.48 -7.75 -1.12
C LYS A 115 -4.37 -7.81 -2.65
N GLU A 116 -4.83 -6.77 -3.35
CA GLU A 116 -4.71 -6.72 -4.80
C GLU A 116 -3.25 -6.60 -5.25
N GLY A 117 -2.46 -5.72 -4.61
CA GLY A 117 -1.03 -5.58 -4.88
C GLY A 117 -0.26 -6.89 -4.67
N HIS A 118 -0.53 -7.62 -3.58
CA HIS A 118 0.08 -8.93 -3.32
C HIS A 118 -0.31 -9.96 -4.38
N SER A 119 -1.57 -9.96 -4.83
CA SER A 119 -2.03 -10.85 -5.90
C SER A 119 -1.29 -10.60 -7.22
N ILE A 120 -1.10 -9.32 -7.57
CA ILE A 120 -0.34 -8.93 -8.78
C ILE A 120 1.14 -9.27 -8.60
N ALA A 121 1.73 -8.94 -7.46
CA ALA A 121 3.13 -9.23 -7.14
C ALA A 121 3.47 -10.72 -7.24
N HIS A 122 2.60 -11.56 -6.70
CA HIS A 122 2.73 -13.02 -6.82
C HIS A 122 2.69 -13.48 -8.29
N LYS A 123 1.75 -12.95 -9.09
CA LYS A 123 1.67 -13.28 -10.53
C LYS A 123 2.89 -12.82 -11.32
N LEU A 124 3.54 -11.73 -10.89
CA LEU A 124 4.79 -11.22 -11.46
C LEU A 124 6.03 -12.01 -10.99
N GLY A 125 5.87 -12.95 -10.05
CA GLY A 125 6.93 -13.84 -9.59
C GLY A 125 7.76 -13.30 -8.43
N TYR A 126 7.33 -12.21 -7.75
CA TYR A 126 8.02 -11.73 -6.55
C TYR A 126 7.74 -12.64 -5.37
N GLU A 127 8.81 -12.96 -4.63
CA GLU A 127 8.71 -13.84 -3.45
C GLU A 127 8.44 -13.07 -2.16
N TYR A 128 8.94 -11.84 -2.04
CA TYR A 128 8.85 -11.06 -0.81
C TYR A 128 8.37 -9.63 -1.06
N SER A 129 7.57 -9.15 -0.12
CA SER A 129 7.24 -7.73 0.04
C SER A 129 7.70 -7.28 1.42
N VAL A 130 8.37 -6.13 1.50
CA VAL A 130 8.91 -5.55 2.73
C VAL A 130 8.25 -4.21 2.97
N VAL A 131 7.99 -3.88 4.24
CA VAL A 131 7.40 -2.61 4.65
C VAL A 131 7.98 -2.15 5.98
N LEU A 132 8.14 -0.85 6.14
CA LEU A 132 8.36 -0.18 7.42
C LEU A 132 7.04 0.45 7.87
N GLY A 133 6.51 0.05 9.03
CA GLY A 133 5.25 0.60 9.51
C GLY A 133 4.70 -0.09 10.75
N HIS A 134 3.46 0.23 11.10
CA HIS A 134 2.81 -0.27 12.32
C HIS A 134 2.53 -1.79 12.25
N SER A 135 3.18 -2.57 13.10
CA SER A 135 3.04 -4.03 13.14
C SER A 135 1.58 -4.48 13.27
N LYS A 136 0.79 -3.84 14.14
CA LYS A 136 -0.64 -4.15 14.34
C LYS A 136 -1.50 -3.96 13.09
N TYR A 137 -1.06 -3.14 12.15
CA TYR A 137 -1.77 -2.92 10.89
C TYR A 137 -1.36 -3.92 9.83
N TYR A 138 -0.07 -4.05 9.58
CA TYR A 138 0.45 -4.89 8.50
C TYR A 138 0.33 -6.39 8.80
N SER A 139 0.35 -6.81 10.07
CA SER A 139 0.08 -8.20 10.43
C SER A 139 -1.30 -8.70 10.00
N LYS A 140 -2.29 -7.81 9.85
CA LYS A 140 -3.61 -8.15 9.27
C LYS A 140 -3.55 -8.60 7.81
N ALA A 141 -2.49 -8.20 7.10
CA ALA A 141 -2.21 -8.59 5.72
C ALA A 141 -1.17 -9.72 5.63
N GLY A 142 -0.76 -10.31 6.77
CA GLY A 142 0.14 -11.44 6.84
C GLY A 142 1.63 -11.09 6.97
N TYR A 143 1.98 -9.82 7.15
CA TYR A 143 3.36 -9.43 7.41
C TYR A 143 3.80 -9.86 8.81
N ILE A 144 5.05 -10.30 8.90
CA ILE A 144 5.77 -10.71 10.11
C ILE A 144 7.08 -9.91 10.21
N PRO A 145 7.79 -9.90 11.35
CA PRO A 145 9.12 -9.30 11.43
C PRO A 145 10.03 -9.77 10.29
N ALA A 146 10.67 -8.84 9.58
CA ALA A 146 11.48 -9.15 8.42
C ALA A 146 12.70 -10.02 8.76
N SER A 147 13.17 -9.95 10.02
CA SER A 147 14.21 -10.82 10.58
C SER A 147 13.85 -12.30 10.50
N GLU A 148 12.57 -12.67 10.64
CA GLU A 148 12.11 -14.06 10.49
C GLU A 148 12.24 -14.57 9.04
N CYS A 149 12.25 -13.66 8.07
CA CYS A 149 12.53 -13.95 6.66
C CYS A 149 14.01 -13.81 6.29
N GLY A 150 14.87 -13.44 7.28
CA GLY A 150 16.29 -13.19 7.07
C GLY A 150 16.62 -11.87 6.39
N ILE A 151 15.68 -10.93 6.37
CA ILE A 151 15.81 -9.60 5.75
C ILE A 151 16.11 -8.58 6.86
N LYS A 152 17.15 -7.76 6.67
CA LYS A 152 17.57 -6.73 7.62
C LYS A 152 17.38 -5.34 7.03
N ALA A 153 16.98 -4.40 7.87
CA ALA A 153 16.92 -2.98 7.50
C ALA A 153 18.36 -2.41 7.34
N PRO A 154 18.54 -1.39 6.48
CA PRO A 154 19.82 -0.69 6.33
C PRO A 154 20.06 0.39 7.39
N PHE A 155 19.16 0.51 8.36
CA PHE A 155 19.18 1.51 9.44
C PHE A 155 18.68 0.85 10.75
N GLU A 156 18.90 1.55 11.87
CA GLU A 156 18.37 1.12 13.16
C GLU A 156 16.85 1.31 13.21
N VAL A 157 16.13 0.25 13.55
CA VAL A 157 14.67 0.23 13.67
C VAL A 157 14.25 -0.94 14.57
N ASP A 158 13.12 -0.77 15.26
CA ASP A 158 12.52 -1.85 16.03
C ASP A 158 12.11 -3.01 15.11
N ASP A 159 12.46 -4.22 15.51
CA ASP A 159 12.21 -5.44 14.71
C ASP A 159 10.74 -5.60 14.32
N GLU A 160 9.82 -5.24 15.23
CA GLU A 160 8.39 -5.32 14.97
C GLU A 160 7.89 -4.32 13.90
N SER A 161 8.63 -3.24 13.67
CA SER A 161 8.23 -2.18 12.73
C SER A 161 8.73 -2.43 11.30
N PHE A 162 9.80 -3.23 11.16
CA PHE A 162 10.35 -3.63 9.87
C PHE A 162 9.87 -5.03 9.51
N MET A 163 8.95 -5.13 8.57
CA MET A 163 8.18 -6.34 8.34
C MET A 163 8.32 -6.86 6.91
N ALA A 164 8.15 -8.17 6.74
CA ALA A 164 8.14 -8.82 5.44
C ALA A 164 6.95 -9.78 5.31
N LEU A 165 6.49 -9.95 4.08
CA LEU A 165 5.51 -10.95 3.69
C LEU A 165 6.11 -11.87 2.64
N ASN A 166 6.07 -13.17 2.87
CA ASN A 166 6.37 -14.17 1.88
C ASN A 166 5.14 -14.40 0.98
N LEU A 167 5.25 -13.99 -0.28
CA LEU A 167 4.13 -13.95 -1.22
C LEU A 167 3.80 -15.31 -1.85
N ASN A 168 4.78 -16.22 -1.94
CA ASN A 168 4.63 -17.49 -2.66
C ASN A 168 4.73 -18.72 -1.77
N GLY A 169 4.90 -18.56 -0.45
CA GLY A 169 5.06 -19.67 0.50
C GLY A 169 6.40 -20.41 0.39
N SER A 170 7.40 -19.83 -0.28
CA SER A 170 8.76 -20.39 -0.38
C SER A 170 9.34 -20.63 1.02
N GLN A 171 10.03 -21.74 1.18
CA GLN A 171 10.82 -22.06 2.40
C GLN A 171 12.19 -21.38 2.41
N ASN A 172 12.56 -20.72 1.31
CA ASN A 172 13.85 -20.05 1.17
C ASN A 172 13.87 -18.78 2.01
N LYS A 173 14.68 -18.74 3.05
CA LYS A 173 14.96 -17.50 3.78
C LYS A 173 16.10 -16.77 3.08
N LEU A 174 15.93 -15.47 2.94
CA LEU A 174 17.01 -14.57 2.55
C LEU A 174 17.98 -14.39 3.75
N ASN A 175 19.15 -13.81 3.53
CA ASN A 175 20.07 -13.49 4.63
C ASN A 175 20.88 -12.24 4.28
N GLY A 176 20.25 -11.07 4.30
CA GLY A 176 20.98 -9.85 3.94
C GLY A 176 20.23 -8.58 4.30
N VAL A 177 20.93 -7.48 4.12
CA VAL A 177 20.37 -6.14 4.24
C VAL A 177 19.66 -5.79 2.94
N ILE A 178 18.47 -5.18 3.05
CA ILE A 178 17.74 -4.70 1.89
C ILE A 178 18.42 -3.45 1.30
N GLU A 179 18.50 -3.42 -0.01
CA GLU A 179 18.99 -2.28 -0.79
C GLU A 179 17.81 -1.65 -1.53
N TYR A 180 17.50 -0.42 -1.16
CA TYR A 180 16.41 0.35 -1.77
C TYR A 180 16.87 1.15 -2.99
N ASP A 181 15.91 1.60 -3.80
CA ASP A 181 16.20 2.63 -4.81
C ASP A 181 16.69 3.92 -4.13
N LYS A 182 17.64 4.59 -4.78
CA LYS A 182 18.21 5.86 -4.28
C LYS A 182 17.17 6.97 -4.06
N ALA A 183 16.00 6.87 -4.68
CA ALA A 183 14.90 7.81 -4.47
C ALA A 183 14.37 7.81 -3.03
N PHE A 184 14.60 6.72 -2.26
CA PHE A 184 14.27 6.68 -0.84
C PHE A 184 15.17 7.56 0.03
N GLY A 185 16.36 7.98 -0.47
CA GLY A 185 17.29 8.83 0.27
C GLY A 185 18.07 8.13 1.38
N ILE A 186 18.10 6.80 1.38
CA ILE A 186 18.75 5.92 2.36
C ILE A 186 19.74 4.99 1.68
#